data_f683548c9ca8622890fa6db07cd17788
#
_entry.id   f683548c9ca8622890fa6db07cd17788
#
_cell.length_a   1.000
_cell.length_b   1.000
_cell.length_c   1.000
_cell.angle_alpha   90.00
_cell.angle_beta   90.00
_cell.angle_gamma   90.00
#
_symmetry.space_group_name_H-M   'P 1'
#
loop_
_entity.id
_entity.type
_entity.pdbx_description
1 polymer ?
#
loop_
_entity_poly.entity_id
_entity_poly.type
_entity_poly.pdbx_seq_one_letter_code
_entity_poly.pdbx_strand_id
1 'polypeptide(L)'
;MKLEELQNIISKKISDEISVDHIHVYDYTAQHENHATFEGNYHLSMTLVSPDFESMSLIERHHLVYKALNEYMHGEIHALTMKTLTPEEFKNSQNK
;
A
#
# COMPACT_ATOMS: atom_id res chain seq x y z
N MET A 1 -3.58 -15.22 -7.40
CA MET A 1 -2.76 -14.99 -6.17
C MET A 1 -3.68 -14.66 -5.01
N LYS A 2 -3.41 -15.25 -3.86
CA LYS A 2 -4.21 -14.99 -2.68
C LYS A 2 -3.81 -13.65 -2.05
N LEU A 3 -4.76 -13.06 -1.36
CA LEU A 3 -4.52 -11.75 -0.73
C LEU A 3 -3.33 -11.77 0.21
N GLU A 4 -3.23 -12.81 1.03
CA GLU A 4 -2.13 -12.90 1.99
C GLU A 4 -0.77 -12.90 1.30
N GLU A 5 -0.66 -13.64 0.20
CA GLU A 5 0.57 -13.65 -0.58
C GLU A 5 0.89 -12.26 -1.11
N LEU A 6 -0.13 -11.58 -1.62
CA LEU A 6 0.07 -10.25 -2.19
C LEU A 6 0.47 -9.25 -1.12
N GLN A 7 -0.14 -9.32 0.06
CA GLN A 7 0.22 -8.45 1.17
C GLN A 7 1.69 -8.64 1.56
N ASN A 8 2.15 -9.88 1.59
CA ASN A 8 3.55 -10.17 1.92
C ASN A 8 4.50 -9.64 0.86
N ILE A 9 4.12 -9.78 -0.41
CA ILE A 9 4.93 -9.28 -1.51
C ILE A 9 5.03 -7.76 -1.44
N ILE A 10 3.91 -7.09 -1.19
CA ILE A 10 3.90 -5.63 -1.10
C ILE A 10 4.82 -5.16 0.03
N SER A 11 4.70 -5.77 1.20
CA SER A 11 5.57 -5.44 2.33
C SER A 11 7.04 -5.59 1.98
N LYS A 12 7.37 -6.69 1.34
CA LYS A 12 8.76 -6.97 0.98
C LYS A 12 9.29 -5.98 -0.03
N LYS A 13 8.53 -5.73 -1.09
CA LYS A 13 8.97 -4.81 -2.14
C LYS A 13 9.22 -3.41 -1.60
N ILE A 14 8.33 -2.96 -0.74
CA ILE A 14 8.47 -1.61 -0.16
C ILE A 14 9.63 -1.58 0.83
N SER A 15 9.77 -2.61 1.66
CA SER A 15 10.85 -2.67 2.62
C SER A 15 12.22 -2.73 1.96
N ASP A 16 12.28 -3.21 0.73
CA ASP A 16 13.54 -3.23 -0.01
C ASP A 16 13.95 -1.82 -0.44
N GLU A 17 13.02 -0.87 -0.48
CA GLU A 17 13.28 0.48 -0.95
C GLU A 17 13.44 1.50 0.17
N ILE A 18 12.70 1.35 1.25
CA ILE A 18 12.72 2.32 2.36
C ILE A 18 12.58 1.59 3.68
N SER A 19 12.89 2.31 4.77
CA SER A 19 12.60 1.83 6.12
C SER A 19 11.10 1.93 6.34
N VAL A 20 10.51 0.89 6.92
CA VAL A 20 9.07 0.86 7.15
C VAL A 20 8.81 0.78 8.65
N ASP A 21 8.19 1.83 9.21
CA ASP A 21 7.78 1.83 10.61
C ASP A 21 6.45 1.14 10.80
N HIS A 22 5.57 1.27 9.81
CA HIS A 22 4.24 0.68 9.88
C HIS A 22 3.71 0.51 8.47
N ILE A 23 3.11 -0.64 8.22
CA ILE A 23 2.44 -0.87 6.96
C ILE A 23 1.20 -1.70 7.22
N HIS A 24 0.09 -1.25 6.66
CA HIS A 24 -1.17 -1.97 6.76
C HIS A 24 -1.82 -1.95 5.38
N VAL A 25 -2.05 -3.12 4.83
CA VAL A 25 -2.67 -3.26 3.52
C VAL A 25 -3.94 -4.09 3.71
N TYR A 26 -5.07 -3.53 3.29
CA TYR A 26 -6.28 -4.32 3.36
C TYR A 26 -7.05 -4.23 2.06
N ASP A 27 -7.88 -5.22 1.86
CA ASP A 27 -8.66 -5.41 0.65
C ASP A 27 -10.07 -4.92 0.88
N TYR A 28 -10.52 -3.98 0.04
CA TYR A 28 -11.90 -3.56 0.09
C TYR A 28 -12.68 -4.00 -1.16
N THR A 29 -12.13 -4.98 -1.87
CA THR A 29 -12.77 -5.52 -3.06
C THR A 29 -14.19 -5.99 -2.76
N ALA A 30 -14.39 -6.61 -1.61
CA ALA A 30 -15.69 -7.17 -1.24
C ALA A 30 -16.76 -6.11 -1.10
N GLN A 31 -16.38 -4.86 -0.90
CA GLN A 31 -17.35 -3.78 -0.78
C GLN A 31 -17.96 -3.41 -2.12
N HIS A 32 -17.27 -3.76 -3.20
CA HIS A 32 -17.70 -3.46 -4.56
C HIS A 32 -18.08 -4.71 -5.31
N GLU A 33 -17.91 -5.85 -4.69
CA GLU A 33 -17.90 -7.10 -5.38
C GLU A 33 -18.73 -8.11 -4.63
N ASN A 34 -19.61 -8.74 -5.30
CA ASN A 34 -20.42 -9.78 -4.70
C ASN A 34 -20.29 -11.11 -5.42
N HIS A 35 -19.22 -11.28 -6.16
CA HIS A 35 -18.99 -12.52 -6.89
C HIS A 35 -18.17 -13.48 -6.06
N ALA A 36 -18.60 -14.71 -6.03
CA ALA A 36 -17.95 -15.71 -5.23
C ALA A 36 -16.61 -16.17 -5.78
N THR A 37 -16.38 -15.92 -7.06
CA THR A 37 -15.20 -16.47 -7.73
C THR A 37 -14.16 -15.40 -8.09
N PHE A 38 -14.18 -14.31 -7.41
CA PHE A 38 -13.24 -13.24 -7.70
C PHE A 38 -11.81 -13.68 -7.41
N GLU A 39 -10.92 -13.48 -8.36
CA GLU A 39 -9.51 -13.81 -8.24
C GLU A 39 -8.66 -12.70 -8.81
N GLY A 40 -7.71 -12.21 -8.03
CA GLY A 40 -6.85 -11.15 -8.48
C GLY A 40 -7.58 -9.84 -8.63
N ASN A 41 -6.95 -8.86 -9.27
CA ASN A 41 -7.56 -7.56 -9.50
C ASN A 41 -8.08 -6.94 -8.22
N TYR A 42 -7.29 -7.02 -7.15
CA TYR A 42 -7.71 -6.53 -5.84
C TYR A 42 -7.79 -5.01 -5.81
N HIS A 43 -8.76 -4.52 -5.06
CA HIS A 43 -8.85 -3.11 -4.72
C HIS A 43 -8.30 -2.96 -3.31
N LEU A 44 -7.12 -2.34 -3.20
CA LEU A 44 -6.41 -2.29 -1.94
C LEU A 44 -6.35 -0.88 -1.37
N SER A 45 -6.31 -0.82 -0.04
CA SER A 45 -6.04 0.43 0.67
C SER A 45 -4.84 0.18 1.56
N MET A 46 -3.89 1.10 1.55
CA MET A 46 -2.65 0.94 2.30
C MET A 46 -2.34 2.17 3.13
N THR A 47 -1.88 1.93 4.35
CA THR A 47 -1.27 2.97 5.17
C THR A 47 0.19 2.59 5.33
N LEU A 48 1.08 3.50 4.94
CA LEU A 48 2.53 3.25 4.95
C LEU A 48 3.23 4.39 5.67
N VAL A 49 3.98 4.05 6.70
CA VAL A 49 4.69 5.04 7.51
C VAL A 49 6.19 4.79 7.40
N SER A 50 6.92 5.81 7.03
CA SER A 50 8.37 5.71 6.87
C SER A 50 9.05 7.02 7.24
N PRO A 51 10.15 6.97 8.01
CA PRO A 51 10.94 8.18 8.27
C PRO A 51 11.58 8.72 6.99
N ASP A 52 11.77 7.87 5.99
CA ASP A 52 12.36 8.31 4.73
C ASP A 52 11.46 9.27 3.97
N PHE A 53 10.17 9.31 4.31
CA PHE A 53 9.25 10.22 3.65
C PHE A 53 9.43 11.68 4.06
N GLU A 54 10.20 11.94 5.12
CA GLU A 54 10.39 13.31 5.59
C GLU A 54 11.04 14.20 4.56
N SER A 55 11.86 13.64 3.69
CA SER A 55 12.54 14.40 2.66
C SER A 55 11.82 14.36 1.32
N MET A 56 10.63 13.79 1.28
CA MET A 56 9.91 13.59 0.04
C MET A 56 8.60 14.34 0.01
N SER A 57 8.27 14.89 -1.17
CA SER A 57 6.93 15.43 -1.39
C SER A 57 5.94 14.27 -1.47
N LEU A 58 4.65 14.58 -1.40
CA LEU A 58 3.62 13.56 -1.50
C LEU A 58 3.71 12.82 -2.83
N ILE A 59 3.94 13.55 -3.92
CA ILE A 59 4.06 12.95 -5.23
C ILE A 59 5.24 11.99 -5.28
N GLU A 60 6.37 12.39 -4.70
CA GLU A 60 7.55 11.52 -4.68
C GLU A 60 7.30 10.24 -3.90
N ARG A 61 6.59 10.35 -2.77
CA ARG A 61 6.24 9.17 -1.98
C ARG A 61 5.41 8.19 -2.79
N HIS A 62 4.41 8.70 -3.50
CA HIS A 62 3.53 7.86 -4.30
C HIS A 62 4.26 7.24 -5.48
N HIS A 63 5.14 8.00 -6.14
CA HIS A 63 5.93 7.46 -7.23
C HIS A 63 6.81 6.31 -6.77
N LEU A 64 7.40 6.43 -5.59
CA LEU A 64 8.24 5.39 -5.04
C LEU A 64 7.44 4.10 -4.85
N VAL A 65 6.24 4.21 -4.30
CA VAL A 65 5.39 3.05 -4.07
C VAL A 65 4.98 2.41 -5.39
N TYR A 66 4.53 3.21 -6.35
CA TYR A 66 4.13 2.67 -7.65
C TYR A 66 5.29 2.00 -8.36
N LYS A 67 6.48 2.58 -8.26
CA LYS A 67 7.65 1.99 -8.87
C LYS A 67 7.97 0.64 -8.23
N ALA A 68 7.91 0.59 -6.90
CA ALA A 68 8.20 -0.66 -6.18
C ALA A 68 7.21 -1.76 -6.54
N LEU A 69 5.96 -1.41 -6.80
CA LEU A 69 4.90 -2.38 -7.07
C LEU A 69 4.54 -2.50 -8.54
N ASN A 70 5.36 -1.92 -9.40
CA ASN A 70 5.04 -1.79 -10.82
C ASN A 70 4.60 -3.09 -11.49
N GLU A 71 5.29 -4.18 -11.20
CA GLU A 71 4.98 -5.43 -11.89
C GLU A 71 3.64 -6.03 -11.46
N TYR A 72 3.06 -5.53 -10.37
CA TYR A 72 1.77 -6.02 -9.88
C TYR A 72 0.62 -5.07 -10.18
N MET A 73 0.94 -3.84 -10.60
CA MET A 73 -0.10 -2.87 -10.93
C MET A 73 -0.77 -3.26 -12.25
N HIS A 74 -2.07 -3.06 -12.30
CA HIS A 74 -2.91 -3.40 -13.46
C HIS A 74 -3.07 -4.90 -13.67
N GLY A 75 -2.47 -5.70 -12.79
CA GLY A 75 -2.67 -7.12 -12.76
C GLY A 75 -3.33 -7.48 -11.44
N GLU A 76 -2.52 -8.02 -10.50
CA GLU A 76 -3.04 -8.41 -9.18
C GLU A 76 -3.64 -7.21 -8.45
N ILE A 77 -3.00 -6.03 -8.58
CA ILE A 77 -3.51 -4.82 -7.94
C ILE A 77 -4.25 -4.01 -8.99
N HIS A 78 -5.58 -4.02 -8.91
CA HIS A 78 -6.41 -3.27 -9.84
C HIS A 78 -6.44 -1.79 -9.46
N ALA A 79 -6.57 -1.51 -8.17
CA ALA A 79 -6.59 -0.15 -7.66
C ALA A 79 -5.90 -0.12 -6.31
N LEU A 80 -5.18 0.96 -6.04
CA LEU A 80 -4.48 1.13 -4.78
C LEU A 80 -4.67 2.55 -4.28
N THR A 81 -5.34 2.66 -3.14
CA THR A 81 -5.45 3.91 -2.41
C THR A 81 -4.39 3.87 -1.32
N MET A 82 -3.63 4.94 -1.17
CA MET A 82 -2.55 4.91 -0.20
C MET A 82 -2.46 6.19 0.61
N LYS A 83 -2.06 6.01 1.88
CA LYS A 83 -1.62 7.09 2.74
C LYS A 83 -0.15 6.85 3.01
N THR A 84 0.69 7.82 2.65
CA THR A 84 2.13 7.73 2.83
C THR A 84 2.52 8.82 3.82
N LEU A 85 2.92 8.41 5.01
CA LEU A 85 3.06 9.30 6.15
C LEU A 85 4.45 9.21 6.77
N THR A 86 4.93 10.34 7.28
CA THR A 86 6.08 10.31 8.17
C THR A 86 5.61 9.81 9.54
N PRO A 87 6.54 9.38 10.41
CA PRO A 87 6.13 8.97 11.76
C PRO A 87 5.38 10.06 12.50
N GLU A 88 5.79 11.32 12.32
CA GLU A 88 5.10 12.43 12.98
C GLU A 88 3.70 12.63 12.45
N GLU A 89 3.54 12.56 11.11
CA GLU A 89 2.22 12.68 10.51
C GLU A 89 1.30 11.57 10.98
N PHE A 90 1.84 10.37 11.10
CA PHE A 90 1.05 9.23 11.55
C PHE A 90 0.63 9.43 13.00
N LYS A 91 1.56 9.86 13.86
CA LYS A 91 1.25 10.12 15.25
C LYS A 91 0.14 11.17 15.38
N ASN A 92 0.24 12.24 14.61
CA ASN A 92 -0.75 13.30 14.65
C ASN A 92 -2.11 12.82 14.19
N SER A 93 -2.16 11.92 13.21
CA SER A 93 -3.42 11.39 12.72
C SER A 93 -4.09 10.48 13.73
N GLN A 94 -3.30 9.87 14.64
CA GLN A 94 -3.84 9.00 15.68
C GLN A 94 -4.34 9.75 16.90
N ASN A 95 -3.95 11.01 17.03
CA ASN A 95 -4.28 11.80 18.22
C ASN A 95 -5.56 12.62 18.08
N LYS A 96 -6.44 12.23 17.22
CA LYS A 96 -7.69 12.95 17.03
C LYS A 96 -8.76 12.56 18.01
#